data_3c88224da3f81e01b9820f042294df46
#
_entry.id   3c88224da3f81e01b9820f042294df46
#
_cell.length_a   1.000
_cell.length_b   1.000
_cell.length_c   1.000
_cell.angle_alpha   90.00
_cell.angle_beta   90.00
_cell.angle_gamma   90.00
#
_symmetry.space_group_name_H-M   'P 1'
#
loop_
_entity.id
_entity.type
_entity.pdbx_description
1 polymer ?
#
loop_
_entity_poly.entity_id
_entity_poly.type
_entity_poly.pdbx_seq_one_letter_code
_entity_poly.pdbx_strand_id
1 'polypeptide(L)'
;MSAVAIATLVIAAASMAAQSKPNFAGKWTFVPDSTGAIAPIGRGVGLGQEFTAVHDDKTLTVAMKDPQLGELKSVYNLDGSETRNPINFGGQTVDRASKVKWDGAKLVITTTISMGANVAEATQSWALDGSGNLLVETVSSFAAQSMTTKATYKKN
;
A
#
# COMPACT_ATOMS: atom_id res chain seq x y z
N MET A 1 32.43 -15.04 -59.28
CA MET A 1 31.38 -15.74 -58.52
C MET A 1 31.41 -15.16 -57.11
N SER A 2 30.44 -14.27 -56.81
CA SER A 2 30.35 -13.55 -55.50
C SER A 2 29.24 -14.22 -54.66
N ALA A 3 29.64 -14.79 -53.49
CA ALA A 3 28.70 -15.37 -52.55
C ALA A 3 28.18 -14.28 -51.60
N VAL A 4 26.89 -14.02 -51.63
CA VAL A 4 26.17 -13.16 -50.68
C VAL A 4 25.76 -13.98 -49.48
N ALA A 5 26.35 -13.68 -48.31
CA ALA A 5 25.95 -14.30 -47.03
C ALA A 5 24.80 -13.48 -46.45
N ILE A 6 23.61 -14.10 -46.37
CA ILE A 6 22.43 -13.53 -45.68
C ILE A 6 22.55 -13.88 -44.21
N ALA A 7 22.83 -12.88 -43.38
CA ALA A 7 22.79 -13.01 -41.93
C ALA A 7 21.33 -12.87 -41.44
N THR A 8 20.74 -13.96 -40.98
CA THR A 8 19.41 -13.97 -40.39
C THR A 8 19.50 -13.47 -38.93
N LEU A 9 18.99 -12.27 -38.68
CA LEU A 9 18.88 -11.71 -37.33
C LEU A 9 17.68 -12.34 -36.60
N VAL A 10 17.93 -13.24 -35.67
CA VAL A 10 16.89 -13.82 -34.79
C VAL A 10 16.63 -12.81 -33.66
N ILE A 11 15.53 -12.09 -33.75
CA ILE A 11 15.04 -11.24 -32.66
C ILE A 11 14.35 -12.16 -31.67
N ALA A 12 15.02 -12.46 -30.54
CA ALA A 12 14.40 -13.12 -29.41
C ALA A 12 13.46 -12.10 -28.72
N ALA A 13 12.16 -12.22 -28.96
CA ALA A 13 11.15 -11.51 -28.19
C ALA A 13 11.14 -12.09 -26.74
N ALA A 14 11.79 -11.38 -25.82
CA ALA A 14 11.64 -11.67 -24.41
C ALA A 14 10.17 -11.40 -24.02
N SER A 15 9.40 -12.46 -23.78
CA SER A 15 8.07 -12.37 -23.21
C SER A 15 8.22 -11.76 -21.81
N MET A 16 7.88 -10.49 -21.64
CA MET A 16 7.66 -9.91 -20.31
C MET A 16 6.45 -10.64 -19.72
N ALA A 17 6.69 -11.68 -18.93
CA ALA A 17 5.65 -12.27 -18.11
C ALA A 17 5.08 -11.15 -17.24
N ALA A 18 3.82 -10.79 -17.46
CA ALA A 18 3.12 -9.85 -16.60
C ALA A 18 3.17 -10.42 -15.19
N GLN A 19 3.88 -9.74 -14.28
CA GLN A 19 3.92 -10.16 -12.88
C GLN A 19 2.49 -10.18 -12.36
N SER A 20 2.04 -11.37 -11.91
CA SER A 20 0.70 -11.49 -11.34
C SER A 20 0.60 -10.59 -10.11
N LYS A 21 -0.45 -9.78 -10.07
CA LYS A 21 -0.75 -8.93 -8.93
C LYS A 21 -0.98 -9.80 -7.69
N PRO A 22 -0.26 -9.60 -6.58
CA PRO A 22 -0.46 -10.40 -5.38
C PRO A 22 -1.83 -10.10 -4.75
N ASN A 23 -2.39 -11.10 -4.06
CA ASN A 23 -3.60 -10.94 -3.28
C ASN A 23 -3.23 -10.73 -1.81
N PHE A 24 -3.68 -9.60 -1.24
CA PHE A 24 -3.40 -9.20 0.13
C PHE A 24 -4.48 -9.63 1.12
N ALA A 25 -5.48 -10.39 0.72
CA ALA A 25 -6.53 -10.85 1.62
C ALA A 25 -5.96 -11.67 2.78
N GLY A 26 -6.48 -11.44 3.98
CA GLY A 26 -6.11 -12.18 5.17
C GLY A 26 -6.11 -11.33 6.44
N LYS A 27 -5.82 -11.97 7.56
CA LYS A 27 -5.55 -11.32 8.83
C LYS A 27 -4.04 -11.20 9.00
N TRP A 28 -3.57 -10.00 9.34
CA TRP A 28 -2.17 -9.65 9.38
C TRP A 28 -1.78 -9.14 10.76
N THR A 29 -0.65 -9.60 11.27
CA THR A 29 -0.07 -9.16 12.55
C THR A 29 1.32 -8.59 12.32
N PHE A 30 1.59 -7.44 12.91
CA PHE A 30 2.88 -6.76 12.86
C PHE A 30 3.98 -7.63 13.46
N VAL A 31 5.12 -7.69 12.78
CA VAL A 31 6.34 -8.35 13.27
C VAL A 31 7.31 -7.27 13.71
N PRO A 32 7.58 -7.11 15.03
CA PRO A 32 8.61 -6.19 15.50
C PRO A 32 9.97 -6.59 14.93
N ASP A 33 10.75 -5.62 14.51
CA ASP A 33 12.15 -5.85 14.16
C ASP A 33 13.04 -6.04 15.41
N SER A 34 14.33 -6.28 15.19
CA SER A 34 15.32 -6.46 16.26
C SER A 34 15.51 -5.21 17.14
N THR A 35 14.99 -4.06 16.76
CA THR A 35 15.06 -2.81 17.53
C THR A 35 13.87 -2.64 18.47
N GLY A 36 12.88 -3.55 18.43
CA GLY A 36 11.65 -3.47 19.19
C GLY A 36 10.69 -2.39 18.69
N ALA A 37 10.79 -2.05 17.39
CA ALA A 37 9.92 -1.07 16.78
C ALA A 37 8.45 -1.39 17.01
N ILE A 38 7.69 -0.36 17.35
CA ILE A 38 6.22 -0.45 17.49
C ILE A 38 5.62 -0.30 16.09
N ALA A 39 4.55 -1.04 15.81
CA ALA A 39 3.83 -0.89 14.56
C ALA A 39 3.54 0.59 14.28
N PRO A 40 3.73 1.06 13.05
CA PRO A 40 3.45 2.44 12.70
C PRO A 40 1.99 2.77 12.94
N ILE A 41 1.68 3.31 14.11
CA ILE A 41 0.36 3.87 14.45
C ILE A 41 0.41 5.31 13.96
N GLY A 42 0.09 5.51 12.70
CA GLY A 42 0.09 6.85 12.13
C GLY A 42 -1.33 7.38 12.04
N ARG A 43 -1.63 8.47 12.72
CA ARG A 43 -2.84 9.33 12.65
C ARG A 43 -3.75 9.08 11.45
N GLY A 44 -4.36 7.87 11.39
CA GLY A 44 -5.26 7.45 10.33
C GLY A 44 -4.62 6.92 9.03
N VAL A 45 -3.30 6.73 8.96
CA VAL A 45 -2.60 6.11 7.80
C VAL A 45 -1.80 4.85 8.16
N GLY A 46 -1.49 4.61 9.44
CA GLY A 46 -0.84 3.37 9.88
C GLY A 46 -1.82 2.19 9.90
N LEU A 47 -1.29 0.97 9.85
CA LEU A 47 -2.08 -0.26 9.88
C LEU A 47 -2.22 -0.87 11.28
N GLY A 48 -1.55 -0.28 12.28
CA GLY A 48 -1.57 -0.77 13.65
C GLY A 48 -0.87 -2.11 13.85
N GLN A 49 -1.16 -2.75 14.98
CA GLN A 49 -0.58 -4.06 15.35
C GLN A 49 -1.22 -5.20 14.57
N GLU A 50 -2.51 -5.11 14.32
CA GLU A 50 -3.29 -6.10 13.57
C GLU A 50 -4.29 -5.43 12.66
N PHE A 51 -4.51 -6.02 11.51
CA PHE A 51 -5.59 -5.63 10.61
C PHE A 51 -6.06 -6.82 9.78
N THR A 52 -7.26 -6.68 9.23
CA THR A 52 -7.83 -7.63 8.27
C THR A 52 -7.97 -6.95 6.92
N ALA A 53 -7.50 -7.62 5.89
CA ALA A 53 -7.67 -7.19 4.50
C ALA A 53 -8.63 -8.15 3.77
N VAL A 54 -9.61 -7.59 3.08
CA VAL A 54 -10.44 -8.28 2.09
C VAL A 54 -10.06 -7.71 0.73
N HIS A 55 -9.63 -8.56 -0.18
CA HIS A 55 -9.12 -8.18 -1.48
C HIS A 55 -9.81 -9.01 -2.57
N ASP A 56 -10.58 -8.35 -3.40
CA ASP A 56 -11.21 -8.90 -4.59
C ASP A 56 -10.67 -8.22 -5.87
N ASP A 57 -11.25 -8.50 -7.02
CA ASP A 57 -10.79 -7.96 -8.31
C ASP A 57 -10.99 -6.43 -8.44
N LYS A 58 -11.83 -5.83 -7.60
CA LYS A 58 -12.24 -4.42 -7.69
C LYS A 58 -11.75 -3.59 -6.52
N THR A 59 -11.69 -4.19 -5.33
CA THR A 59 -11.46 -3.44 -4.09
C THR A 59 -10.48 -4.13 -3.16
N LEU A 60 -9.76 -3.31 -2.40
CA LEU A 60 -9.08 -3.70 -1.18
C LEU A 60 -9.76 -3.00 0.00
N THR A 61 -10.33 -3.78 0.89
CA THR A 61 -10.90 -3.27 2.15
C THR A 61 -9.97 -3.62 3.31
N VAL A 62 -9.61 -2.64 4.11
CA VAL A 62 -8.76 -2.79 5.29
C VAL A 62 -9.55 -2.39 6.52
N ALA A 63 -9.64 -3.30 7.48
CA ALA A 63 -10.29 -3.08 8.77
C ALA A 63 -9.28 -3.28 9.91
N MET A 64 -9.19 -2.31 10.81
CA MET A 64 -8.29 -2.35 11.96
C MET A 64 -8.92 -1.67 13.17
N LYS A 65 -8.35 -1.94 14.34
CA LYS A 65 -8.73 -1.25 15.58
C LYS A 65 -7.60 -0.28 15.97
N ASP A 66 -7.89 1.00 15.92
CA ASP A 66 -6.99 2.06 16.36
C ASP A 66 -7.26 2.36 17.85
N PRO A 67 -6.23 2.50 18.70
CA PRO A 67 -6.41 2.77 20.14
C PRO A 67 -7.12 4.09 20.44
N GLN A 68 -7.01 5.08 19.55
CA GLN A 68 -7.56 6.42 19.74
C GLN A 68 -8.86 6.65 18.96
N LEU A 69 -8.98 6.03 17.78
CA LEU A 69 -10.07 6.26 16.84
C LEU A 69 -11.11 5.13 16.83
N GLY A 70 -10.82 4.02 17.53
CA GLY A 70 -11.70 2.85 17.55
C GLY A 70 -11.58 2.00 16.28
N GLU A 71 -12.70 1.45 15.81
CA GLU A 71 -12.70 0.65 14.59
C GLU A 71 -12.61 1.55 13.35
N LEU A 72 -11.60 1.30 12.52
CA LEU A 72 -11.37 1.97 11.25
C LEU A 72 -11.55 0.98 10.11
N LYS A 73 -12.30 1.40 9.11
CA LYS A 73 -12.46 0.68 7.86
C LYS A 73 -12.14 1.61 6.70
N SER A 74 -11.26 1.17 5.82
CA SER A 74 -10.89 1.89 4.60
C SER A 74 -11.13 1.01 3.40
N VAL A 75 -11.72 1.56 2.35
CA VAL A 75 -11.96 0.90 1.08
C VAL A 75 -11.15 1.60 0.00
N TYR A 76 -10.48 0.84 -0.84
CA TYR A 76 -9.65 1.32 -1.93
C TYR A 76 -10.09 0.68 -3.24
N ASN A 77 -10.38 1.48 -4.25
CA ASN A 77 -10.71 1.00 -5.59
C ASN A 77 -9.42 0.65 -6.34
N LEU A 78 -9.32 -0.59 -6.82
CA LEU A 78 -8.12 -1.10 -7.50
C LEU A 78 -8.01 -0.66 -8.97
N ASP A 79 -9.04 0.00 -9.50
CA ASP A 79 -9.05 0.65 -10.81
C ASP A 79 -8.38 2.04 -10.83
N GLY A 80 -7.95 2.54 -9.64
CA GLY A 80 -7.31 3.83 -9.49
C GLY A 80 -8.28 5.00 -9.28
N SER A 81 -9.59 4.78 -9.30
CA SER A 81 -10.55 5.81 -8.95
C SER A 81 -10.43 6.21 -7.47
N GLU A 82 -10.70 7.48 -7.19
CA GLU A 82 -10.59 8.02 -5.84
C GLU A 82 -11.65 7.42 -4.91
N THR A 83 -11.24 7.05 -3.71
CA THR A 83 -12.13 6.67 -2.60
C THR A 83 -11.98 7.63 -1.45
N ARG A 84 -13.06 7.83 -0.69
CA ARG A 84 -13.07 8.67 0.50
C ARG A 84 -13.37 7.80 1.72
N ASN A 85 -12.49 7.89 2.70
CA ASN A 85 -12.52 7.11 3.94
C ASN A 85 -12.44 8.08 5.13
N PRO A 86 -13.52 8.82 5.44
CA PRO A 86 -13.50 9.80 6.52
C PRO A 86 -13.29 9.13 7.88
N ILE A 87 -12.62 9.84 8.79
CA ILE A 87 -12.43 9.45 10.18
C ILE A 87 -12.90 10.57 11.10
N ASN A 88 -13.34 10.21 12.30
CA ASN A 88 -13.64 11.19 13.35
C ASN A 88 -12.44 11.31 14.29
N PHE A 89 -11.90 12.50 14.41
CA PHE A 89 -10.79 12.80 15.28
C PHE A 89 -11.09 14.06 16.11
N GLY A 90 -11.10 13.93 17.44
CA GLY A 90 -11.37 15.08 18.32
C GLY A 90 -12.72 15.75 18.10
N GLY A 91 -13.75 15.01 17.67
CA GLY A 91 -15.08 15.53 17.37
C GLY A 91 -15.19 16.20 15.99
N GLN A 92 -14.14 16.16 15.18
CA GLN A 92 -14.13 16.67 13.81
C GLN A 92 -14.03 15.53 12.82
N THR A 93 -14.74 15.63 11.70
CA THR A 93 -14.56 14.70 10.58
C THR A 93 -13.36 15.14 9.76
N VAL A 94 -12.39 14.24 9.62
CA VAL A 94 -11.21 14.40 8.77
C VAL A 94 -11.43 13.61 7.49
N ASP A 95 -11.40 14.28 6.35
CA ASP A 95 -11.53 13.63 5.05
C ASP A 95 -10.21 13.00 4.63
N ARG A 96 -10.29 11.75 4.15
CA ARG A 96 -9.15 11.01 3.60
C ARG A 96 -9.50 10.54 2.20
N ALA A 97 -8.92 11.19 1.20
CA ALA A 97 -9.06 10.82 -0.20
C ALA A 97 -7.90 9.92 -0.62
N SER A 98 -8.18 8.75 -1.13
CA SER A 98 -7.16 7.76 -1.51
C SER A 98 -7.28 7.36 -2.97
N LYS A 99 -6.13 7.18 -3.62
CA LYS A 99 -5.99 6.59 -4.96
C LYS A 99 -5.00 5.45 -4.92
N VAL A 100 -5.25 4.46 -5.77
CA VAL A 100 -4.44 3.25 -5.86
C VAL A 100 -3.84 3.11 -7.24
N LYS A 101 -2.62 2.63 -7.32
CA LYS A 101 -2.01 2.17 -8.56
C LYS A 101 -1.18 0.91 -8.32
N TRP A 102 -1.03 0.11 -9.34
CA TRP A 102 -0.09 -0.99 -9.37
C TRP A 102 1.24 -0.54 -9.97
N ASP A 103 2.33 -0.90 -9.33
CA ASP A 103 3.70 -0.76 -9.80
C ASP A 103 4.35 -2.15 -9.83
N GLY A 104 4.19 -2.85 -10.95
CA GLY A 104 4.50 -4.28 -11.04
C GLY A 104 3.67 -5.11 -10.06
N ALA A 105 4.33 -5.82 -9.14
CA ALA A 105 3.70 -6.59 -8.07
C ALA A 105 3.44 -5.75 -6.79
N LYS A 106 3.73 -4.46 -6.78
CA LYS A 106 3.47 -3.57 -5.63
C LYS A 106 2.16 -2.84 -5.80
N LEU A 107 1.37 -2.79 -4.74
CA LEU A 107 0.20 -1.91 -4.64
C LEU A 107 0.63 -0.61 -3.97
N VAL A 108 0.45 0.51 -4.65
CA VAL A 108 0.78 1.84 -4.14
C VAL A 108 -0.52 2.58 -3.83
N ILE A 109 -0.71 2.97 -2.56
CA ILE A 109 -1.88 3.68 -2.07
C ILE A 109 -1.42 5.08 -1.66
N THR A 110 -1.89 6.12 -2.34
CA THR A 110 -1.64 7.52 -1.96
C THR A 110 -2.89 8.07 -1.30
N THR A 111 -2.75 8.58 -0.07
CA THR A 111 -3.86 9.15 0.71
C THR A 111 -3.55 10.60 1.04
N THR A 112 -4.46 11.49 0.67
CA THR A 112 -4.47 12.89 1.06
C THR A 112 -5.41 13.07 2.24
N ILE A 113 -4.93 13.70 3.31
CA ILE A 113 -5.66 13.94 4.56
C ILE A 113 -5.85 15.43 4.71
N SER A 114 -7.11 15.87 4.73
CA SER A 114 -7.45 17.30 4.86
C SER A 114 -7.97 17.58 6.26
N MET A 115 -7.28 18.49 6.97
CA MET A 115 -7.61 18.96 8.32
C MET A 115 -7.73 20.49 8.32
N GLY A 116 -8.88 20.99 7.91
CA GLY A 116 -9.06 22.43 7.70
C GLY A 116 -8.12 22.96 6.61
N ALA A 117 -7.29 23.94 6.94
CA ALA A 117 -6.30 24.53 6.01
C ALA A 117 -5.04 23.66 5.84
N ASN A 118 -4.85 22.61 6.66
CA ASN A 118 -3.69 21.76 6.63
C ASN A 118 -3.97 20.51 5.79
N VAL A 119 -2.99 20.16 4.95
CA VAL A 119 -3.03 18.94 4.13
C VAL A 119 -1.81 18.11 4.45
N ALA A 120 -2.03 16.83 4.72
CA ALA A 120 -0.99 15.82 4.83
C ALA A 120 -1.16 14.80 3.70
N GLU A 121 -0.06 14.22 3.27
CA GLU A 121 -0.07 13.14 2.28
C GLU A 121 0.69 11.94 2.83
N ALA A 122 0.18 10.76 2.54
CA ALA A 122 0.88 9.51 2.83
C ALA A 122 0.80 8.59 1.63
N THR A 123 1.94 8.02 1.25
CA THR A 123 2.02 6.98 0.23
C THR A 123 2.48 5.69 0.88
N GLN A 124 1.65 4.64 0.76
CA GLN A 124 1.97 3.29 1.20
C GLN A 124 2.28 2.40 0.00
N SER A 125 3.38 1.67 0.08
CA SER A 125 3.73 0.64 -0.90
C SER A 125 3.63 -0.73 -0.25
N TRP A 126 2.77 -1.59 -0.77
CA TRP A 126 2.50 -2.94 -0.26
C TRP A 126 3.09 -3.98 -1.20
N ALA A 127 3.86 -4.92 -0.67
CA ALA A 127 4.43 -6.03 -1.42
C ALA A 127 4.44 -7.31 -0.57
N LEU A 128 4.40 -8.48 -1.18
CA LEU A 128 4.68 -9.73 -0.49
C LEU A 128 6.15 -10.10 -0.71
N ASP A 129 6.81 -10.57 0.35
CA ASP A 129 8.14 -11.17 0.25
C ASP A 129 8.07 -12.64 -0.21
N GLY A 130 9.23 -13.26 -0.43
CA GLY A 130 9.32 -14.66 -0.85
C GLY A 130 8.76 -15.68 0.17
N SER A 131 8.50 -15.27 1.41
CA SER A 131 7.91 -16.07 2.48
C SER A 131 6.41 -15.79 2.67
N GLY A 132 5.84 -14.87 1.89
CA GLY A 132 4.44 -14.48 1.98
C GLY A 132 4.14 -13.46 3.08
N ASN A 133 5.16 -12.84 3.70
CA ASN A 133 4.95 -11.72 4.60
C ASN A 133 4.61 -10.46 3.81
N LEU A 134 3.79 -9.60 4.37
CA LEU A 134 3.46 -8.31 3.79
C LEU A 134 4.48 -7.27 4.26
N LEU A 135 5.16 -6.66 3.29
CA LEU A 135 6.05 -5.53 3.50
C LEU A 135 5.30 -4.24 3.17
N VAL A 136 5.25 -3.31 4.12
CA VAL A 136 4.61 -2.01 3.94
C VAL A 136 5.64 -0.92 4.19
N GLU A 137 5.91 -0.12 3.16
CA GLU A 137 6.67 1.12 3.29
C GLU A 137 5.70 2.30 3.22
N THR A 138 5.74 3.18 4.21
CA THR A 138 4.92 4.38 4.26
C THR A 138 5.80 5.61 4.24
N VAL A 139 5.59 6.47 3.26
CA VAL A 139 6.18 7.81 3.20
C VAL A 139 5.07 8.80 3.50
N SER A 140 5.21 9.54 4.58
CA SER A 140 4.26 10.57 4.97
C SER A 140 4.90 11.95 4.94
N SER A 141 4.17 12.95 4.47
CA SER A 141 4.61 14.33 4.40
C SER A 141 3.59 15.26 5.05
N PHE A 142 4.08 16.17 5.87
CA PHE A 142 3.31 17.22 6.50
C PHE A 142 4.19 18.47 6.70
N ALA A 143 3.71 19.64 6.28
CA ALA A 143 4.40 20.93 6.47
C ALA A 143 5.89 20.92 6.13
N ALA A 144 6.25 20.47 4.92
CA ALA A 144 7.62 20.34 4.41
C ALA A 144 8.53 19.30 5.14
N GLN A 145 7.98 18.53 6.06
CA GLN A 145 8.68 17.39 6.68
C GLN A 145 8.20 16.09 6.05
N SER A 146 9.11 15.17 5.80
CA SER A 146 8.81 13.83 5.31
C SER A 146 9.40 12.78 6.23
N MET A 147 8.64 11.72 6.48
CA MET A 147 9.04 10.58 7.29
C MET A 147 8.76 9.29 6.52
N THR A 148 9.73 8.39 6.53
CA THR A 148 9.57 7.05 5.96
C THR A 148 9.57 6.02 7.07
N THR A 149 8.58 5.13 7.07
CA THR A 149 8.51 3.98 7.96
C THR A 149 8.38 2.69 7.17
N LYS A 150 8.94 1.61 7.70
CA LYS A 150 8.84 0.27 7.12
C LYS A 150 8.28 -0.68 8.16
N ALA A 151 7.35 -1.52 7.74
CA ALA A 151 6.72 -2.50 8.61
C ALA A 151 6.60 -3.83 7.89
N THR A 152 6.79 -4.92 8.64
CA THR A 152 6.55 -6.28 8.18
C THR A 152 5.36 -6.85 8.92
N TYR A 153 4.45 -7.50 8.21
CA TYR A 153 3.30 -8.18 8.79
C TYR A 153 3.30 -9.63 8.36
N LYS A 154 3.01 -10.51 9.31
CA LYS A 154 2.83 -11.95 9.08
C LYS A 154 1.35 -12.28 8.94
N LYS A 155 1.03 -13.16 8.03
CA LYS A 155 -0.33 -13.67 7.85
C LYS A 155 -0.65 -14.71 8.93
N ASN A 156 -1.81 -14.58 9.55
CA ASN A 156 -2.34 -15.55 10.53
C ASN A 156 -3.17 -16.62 9.82
#